data_be696866cc83d762b285aaa81accb9b0
#
_entry.id   be696866cc83d762b285aaa81accb9b0
#
_cell.length_a   1.000
_cell.length_b   1.000
_cell.length_c   1.000
_cell.angle_alpha   90.00
_cell.angle_beta   90.00
_cell.angle_gamma   90.00
#
_symmetry.space_group_name_H-M   'P 1'
#
loop_
_entity.id
_entity.type
_entity.pdbx_description
1 polymer ?
#
loop_
_entity_poly.entity_id
_entity_poly.type
_entity_poly.pdbx_seq_one_letter_code
_entity_poly.pdbx_strand_id
1 'polypeptide(L)'
;MAALTTNKSILSWIDEKAALVKPDEIVWIDGSEEQLEKLREEACKSGEMRKLNEDLLPGCLYHRTAPNDVARVEDRTLICSKKEEDAGPTNHWMEPGKAYEMLYAIAKDSYKGRTMYVIPYSMGPVGSPLAKAGIELTDSIYVVLNMSIMTRVGKKVLDVLGDSNDWVRGLHCKCNVDPEKRWICQFPEDNTIISVNSAYGGNVLLGKKCFALRIASYQGKNEGWQAEHMLILGIENPKGEVKYICAAFPSACGKTNLAMLIPPEGYRKKGYKVWTVGDDISWIKKGADGRLYAINPENGFFGVAPGTNDKSNPNALASTKKGAIFTNVALNLDDNTVWWEGLDKNPPVNAEEWTGKKVNGVEWKAEGKNLAHPNSRFTAPARNCPCLSKEFDNPNGVPISAFVFGGRRAKLAPLVYQSRDWNHGVFVGATMASETTAAAAGAVGVIRRDPMAMLPFCGYNMADYWQHWIDIGATLDPDKAPKIFNVNWFRKDDEGNFMWPGFGDNLRVLEWIIKRCEGKVDAQETAIGYIPYAKDINIEGLEGEVSLESLEKILDVDKNLWEEEANGIEEFFKKFGDKLPKELKESLETLKANQIGRASCRERV
;
A
#
# COMPACT_ATOMS: atom_id res chain seq x y z
N MET A 1 -28.85 -20.27 3.69
CA MET A 1 -28.36 -20.38 5.11
C MET A 1 -29.06 -19.34 5.99
N ALA A 2 -29.24 -19.64 7.31
CA ALA A 2 -29.73 -18.63 8.24
C ALA A 2 -28.75 -17.45 8.35
N ALA A 3 -29.26 -16.25 8.58
CA ALA A 3 -28.43 -15.08 8.82
C ALA A 3 -27.56 -15.27 10.07
N LEU A 4 -26.32 -14.77 10.03
CA LEU A 4 -25.35 -14.88 11.12
C LEU A 4 -25.46 -13.74 12.15
N THR A 5 -26.41 -12.83 11.97
CA THR A 5 -26.61 -11.65 12.83
C THR A 5 -28.11 -11.34 12.97
N THR A 6 -28.45 -10.63 14.05
CA THR A 6 -29.77 -10.02 14.27
C THR A 6 -29.76 -8.49 14.04
N ASN A 7 -28.62 -7.93 13.66
CA ASN A 7 -28.44 -6.50 13.40
C ASN A 7 -29.37 -6.05 12.26
N LYS A 8 -30.38 -5.25 12.60
CA LYS A 8 -31.42 -4.82 11.66
C LYS A 8 -30.89 -3.96 10.51
N SER A 9 -29.85 -3.15 10.76
CA SER A 9 -29.28 -2.31 9.71
C SER A 9 -28.57 -3.13 8.64
N ILE A 10 -27.89 -4.21 9.05
CA ILE A 10 -27.23 -5.15 8.14
C ILE A 10 -28.27 -5.93 7.35
N LEU A 11 -29.25 -6.53 8.02
CA LEU A 11 -30.28 -7.34 7.36
C LEU A 11 -31.09 -6.52 6.35
N SER A 12 -31.52 -5.31 6.73
CA SER A 12 -32.26 -4.41 5.83
C SER A 12 -31.44 -4.02 4.60
N TRP A 13 -30.15 -3.75 4.77
CA TRP A 13 -29.26 -3.42 3.64
C TRP A 13 -29.05 -4.61 2.70
N ILE A 14 -28.87 -5.82 3.25
CA ILE A 14 -28.75 -7.04 2.44
C ILE A 14 -30.04 -7.30 1.66
N ASP A 15 -31.19 -7.18 2.30
CA ASP A 15 -32.51 -7.37 1.66
C ASP A 15 -32.71 -6.39 0.50
N GLU A 16 -32.34 -5.11 0.71
CA GLU A 16 -32.40 -4.07 -0.34
C GLU A 16 -31.49 -4.44 -1.54
N LYS A 17 -30.25 -4.87 -1.27
CA LYS A 17 -29.34 -5.21 -2.34
C LYS A 17 -29.72 -6.54 -3.03
N ALA A 18 -30.21 -7.52 -2.29
CA ALA A 18 -30.76 -8.74 -2.86
C ALA A 18 -31.95 -8.47 -3.79
N ALA A 19 -32.84 -7.56 -3.42
CA ALA A 19 -33.95 -7.14 -4.29
C ALA A 19 -33.45 -6.47 -5.60
N LEU A 20 -32.34 -5.73 -5.54
CA LEU A 20 -31.71 -5.08 -6.69
C LEU A 20 -31.04 -6.09 -7.64
N VAL A 21 -30.14 -6.93 -7.10
CA VAL A 21 -29.27 -7.79 -7.90
C VAL A 21 -29.88 -9.17 -8.18
N LYS A 22 -30.86 -9.62 -7.42
CA LYS A 22 -31.66 -10.85 -7.57
C LYS A 22 -30.81 -12.13 -7.63
N PRO A 23 -30.12 -12.49 -6.56
CA PRO A 23 -29.40 -13.75 -6.46
C PRO A 23 -30.35 -14.96 -6.37
N ASP A 24 -29.90 -16.11 -6.84
CA ASP A 24 -30.63 -17.36 -6.67
C ASP A 24 -30.50 -17.91 -5.24
N GLU A 25 -29.38 -17.60 -4.58
CA GLU A 25 -29.08 -18.02 -3.21
C GLU A 25 -28.26 -16.96 -2.47
N ILE A 26 -28.42 -16.90 -1.14
CA ILE A 26 -27.60 -16.06 -0.26
C ILE A 26 -26.82 -16.95 0.69
N VAL A 27 -25.49 -16.83 0.67
CA VAL A 27 -24.57 -17.60 1.51
C VAL A 27 -23.78 -16.68 2.41
N TRP A 28 -23.96 -16.82 3.72
CA TRP A 28 -23.19 -16.10 4.71
C TRP A 28 -21.83 -16.79 4.93
N ILE A 29 -20.76 -16.01 4.92
CA ILE A 29 -19.41 -16.51 5.18
C ILE A 29 -19.17 -16.43 6.70
N ASP A 30 -19.09 -17.60 7.32
CA ASP A 30 -18.91 -17.74 8.77
C ASP A 30 -17.43 -17.70 9.20
N GLY A 31 -16.51 -17.83 8.24
CA GLY A 31 -15.07 -17.84 8.44
C GLY A 31 -14.50 -19.17 8.91
N SER A 32 -15.29 -20.24 8.92
CA SER A 32 -14.80 -21.58 9.24
C SER A 32 -13.95 -22.15 8.11
N GLU A 33 -12.89 -22.89 8.46
CA GLU A 33 -12.04 -23.56 7.48
C GLU A 33 -12.84 -24.60 6.66
N GLU A 34 -13.82 -25.26 7.29
CA GLU A 34 -14.70 -26.20 6.60
C GLU A 34 -15.48 -25.53 5.46
N GLN A 35 -16.05 -24.35 5.70
CA GLN A 35 -16.79 -23.61 4.67
C GLN A 35 -15.83 -23.14 3.56
N LEU A 36 -14.67 -22.57 3.94
CA LEU A 36 -13.69 -22.07 2.98
C LEU A 36 -13.13 -23.21 2.10
N GLU A 37 -12.92 -24.40 2.65
CA GLU A 37 -12.45 -25.56 1.86
C GLU A 37 -13.52 -26.01 0.85
N LYS A 38 -14.78 -26.06 1.24
CA LYS A 38 -15.88 -26.32 0.29
C LYS A 38 -15.93 -25.31 -0.85
N LEU A 39 -15.69 -24.02 -0.55
CA LEU A 39 -15.64 -22.98 -1.58
C LEU A 39 -14.41 -23.12 -2.50
N ARG A 40 -13.25 -23.52 -1.98
CA ARG A 40 -12.07 -23.85 -2.80
C ARG A 40 -12.36 -25.01 -3.78
N GLU A 41 -13.01 -26.05 -3.29
CA GLU A 41 -13.43 -27.18 -4.14
C GLU A 41 -14.43 -26.74 -5.21
N GLU A 42 -15.41 -25.92 -4.84
CA GLU A 42 -16.41 -25.39 -5.77
C GLU A 42 -15.78 -24.50 -6.83
N ALA A 43 -14.87 -23.61 -6.46
CA ALA A 43 -14.12 -22.76 -7.38
C ALA A 43 -13.30 -23.58 -8.39
N CYS A 44 -12.74 -24.71 -7.94
CA CYS A 44 -12.00 -25.61 -8.83
C CYS A 44 -12.94 -26.41 -9.75
N LYS A 45 -14.08 -26.88 -9.25
CA LYS A 45 -15.08 -27.60 -10.06
C LYS A 45 -15.71 -26.73 -11.14
N SER A 46 -15.97 -25.46 -10.82
CA SER A 46 -16.54 -24.49 -11.78
C SER A 46 -15.52 -24.03 -12.83
N GLY A 47 -14.23 -24.28 -12.59
CA GLY A 47 -13.13 -23.80 -13.43
C GLY A 47 -12.78 -22.32 -13.19
N GLU A 48 -13.38 -21.65 -12.19
CA GLU A 48 -13.02 -20.29 -11.80
C GLU A 48 -11.58 -20.23 -11.27
N MET A 49 -11.15 -21.28 -10.58
CA MET A 49 -9.79 -21.42 -10.07
C MET A 49 -9.21 -22.78 -10.41
N ARG A 50 -7.90 -22.89 -10.33
CA ARG A 50 -7.18 -24.14 -10.55
C ARG A 50 -6.34 -24.48 -9.33
N LYS A 51 -6.43 -25.71 -8.86
CA LYS A 51 -5.58 -26.25 -7.80
C LYS A 51 -4.17 -26.45 -8.34
N LEU A 52 -3.17 -25.98 -7.60
CA LEU A 52 -1.76 -26.15 -7.91
C LEU A 52 -1.21 -27.46 -7.32
N ASN A 53 0.05 -27.74 -7.56
CA ASN A 53 0.76 -28.90 -7.05
C ASN A 53 0.77 -28.90 -5.51
N GLU A 54 0.11 -29.87 -4.89
CA GLU A 54 -0.03 -29.95 -3.42
C GLU A 54 1.27 -30.29 -2.69
N ASP A 55 2.22 -30.96 -3.34
CA ASP A 55 3.50 -31.30 -2.73
C ASP A 55 4.45 -30.09 -2.68
N LEU A 56 4.37 -29.20 -3.68
CA LEU A 56 5.25 -28.04 -3.84
C LEU A 56 4.61 -26.73 -3.34
N LEU A 57 3.29 -26.61 -3.52
CA LEU A 57 2.50 -25.42 -3.21
C LEU A 57 1.18 -25.81 -2.51
N PRO A 58 1.25 -26.39 -1.31
CA PRO A 58 0.08 -26.94 -0.62
C PRO A 58 -1.00 -25.88 -0.39
N GLY A 59 -2.23 -26.20 -0.77
CA GLY A 59 -3.39 -25.32 -0.63
C GLY A 59 -3.37 -24.07 -1.51
N CYS A 60 -2.44 -23.96 -2.45
CA CYS A 60 -2.36 -22.83 -3.37
C CYS A 60 -3.29 -22.98 -4.56
N LEU A 61 -3.85 -21.87 -4.99
CA LEU A 61 -4.77 -21.77 -6.11
C LEU A 61 -4.27 -20.77 -7.17
N TYR A 62 -4.66 -21.03 -8.40
CA TYR A 62 -4.42 -20.15 -9.54
C TYR A 62 -5.74 -19.59 -10.08
N HIS A 63 -5.73 -18.32 -10.44
CA HIS A 63 -6.86 -17.62 -11.06
C HIS A 63 -6.39 -16.78 -12.24
N ARG A 64 -7.29 -16.57 -13.20
CA ARG A 64 -7.08 -15.72 -14.37
C ARG A 64 -8.26 -14.78 -14.53
N THR A 65 -7.98 -13.49 -14.70
CA THR A 65 -8.99 -12.49 -15.06
C THR A 65 -9.14 -12.35 -16.58
N ALA A 66 -10.16 -11.64 -17.01
CA ALA A 66 -10.26 -11.26 -18.42
C ALA A 66 -9.06 -10.39 -18.84
N PRO A 67 -8.58 -10.49 -20.10
CA PRO A 67 -7.42 -9.74 -20.58
C PRO A 67 -7.53 -8.23 -20.46
N ASN A 68 -8.75 -7.68 -20.40
CA ASN A 68 -9.03 -6.27 -20.22
C ASN A 68 -9.30 -5.86 -18.76
N ASP A 69 -9.07 -6.78 -17.81
CA ASP A 69 -9.34 -6.59 -16.38
C ASP A 69 -8.16 -7.08 -15.54
N VAL A 70 -7.03 -6.40 -15.65
CA VAL A 70 -5.73 -6.83 -15.11
C VAL A 70 -5.06 -5.79 -14.22
N ALA A 71 -5.68 -4.62 -14.05
CA ALA A 71 -5.15 -3.51 -13.27
C ALA A 71 -6.27 -2.68 -12.64
N ARG A 72 -5.90 -1.86 -11.66
CA ARG A 72 -6.80 -0.82 -11.15
C ARG A 72 -7.11 0.20 -12.25
N VAL A 73 -8.34 0.70 -12.26
CA VAL A 73 -8.82 1.70 -13.21
C VAL A 73 -8.93 3.06 -12.52
N GLU A 74 -7.87 3.86 -12.55
CA GLU A 74 -7.81 5.14 -11.85
C GLU A 74 -8.83 6.15 -12.40
N ASP A 75 -8.99 6.23 -13.71
CA ASP A 75 -9.94 7.11 -14.41
C ASP A 75 -11.42 6.72 -14.21
N ARG A 76 -11.67 5.50 -13.77
CA ARG A 76 -13.01 4.96 -13.45
C ARG A 76 -13.22 4.79 -11.94
N THR A 77 -12.32 5.33 -11.12
CA THR A 77 -12.43 5.32 -9.67
C THR A 77 -12.86 6.69 -9.18
N LEU A 78 -14.03 6.76 -8.52
CA LEU A 78 -14.68 7.99 -8.14
C LEU A 78 -14.79 8.15 -6.62
N ILE A 79 -14.63 9.38 -6.17
CA ILE A 79 -15.02 9.82 -4.83
C ILE A 79 -16.33 10.61 -4.98
N CYS A 80 -17.42 10.01 -4.50
CA CYS A 80 -18.77 10.55 -4.64
C CYS A 80 -19.19 11.26 -3.34
N SER A 81 -18.47 12.33 -2.99
CA SER A 81 -18.83 13.25 -1.91
C SER A 81 -20.00 14.13 -2.29
N LYS A 82 -20.75 14.65 -1.29
CA LYS A 82 -21.91 15.54 -1.51
C LYS A 82 -21.54 16.80 -2.27
N LYS A 83 -20.33 17.30 -2.07
CA LYS A 83 -19.80 18.46 -2.79
C LYS A 83 -18.52 18.06 -3.53
N GLU A 84 -18.36 18.55 -4.74
CA GLU A 84 -17.16 18.33 -5.56
C GLU A 84 -15.89 18.84 -4.87
N GLU A 85 -15.97 19.98 -4.22
CA GLU A 85 -14.83 20.57 -3.48
C GLU A 85 -14.29 19.66 -2.36
N ASP A 86 -15.14 18.79 -1.79
CA ASP A 86 -14.74 17.84 -0.74
C ASP A 86 -13.99 16.63 -1.30
N ALA A 87 -14.18 16.29 -2.57
CA ALA A 87 -13.34 15.32 -3.28
C ALA A 87 -11.97 15.90 -3.65
N GLY A 88 -11.94 17.17 -4.00
CA GLY A 88 -10.73 17.91 -4.34
C GLY A 88 -10.19 17.67 -5.74
N PRO A 89 -9.16 18.41 -6.14
CA PRO A 89 -8.67 18.44 -7.52
C PRO A 89 -7.88 17.19 -7.94
N THR A 90 -7.58 16.30 -7.02
CA THR A 90 -6.80 15.08 -7.27
C THR A 90 -7.66 13.82 -7.40
N ASN A 91 -8.96 13.91 -7.15
CA ASN A 91 -9.92 12.84 -7.31
C ASN A 91 -10.83 13.07 -8.52
N HIS A 92 -11.27 11.99 -9.12
CA HIS A 92 -12.43 12.04 -10.03
C HIS A 92 -13.71 12.04 -9.19
N TRP A 93 -14.65 12.90 -9.54
CA TRP A 93 -15.88 13.09 -8.77
C TRP A 93 -17.13 12.88 -9.62
N MET A 94 -18.16 12.39 -8.98
CA MET A 94 -19.53 12.37 -9.50
C MET A 94 -20.49 12.66 -8.35
N GLU A 95 -21.54 13.42 -8.62
CA GLU A 95 -22.60 13.70 -7.64
C GLU A 95 -23.20 12.38 -7.15
N PRO A 96 -23.37 12.18 -5.82
CA PRO A 96 -23.74 10.89 -5.25
C PRO A 96 -25.04 10.29 -5.80
N GLY A 97 -26.11 11.09 -5.96
CA GLY A 97 -27.38 10.61 -6.48
C GLY A 97 -27.27 10.08 -7.90
N LYS A 98 -26.54 10.78 -8.76
CA LYS A 98 -26.24 10.33 -10.13
C LYS A 98 -25.39 9.06 -10.15
N ALA A 99 -24.42 8.99 -9.27
CA ALA A 99 -23.56 7.82 -9.14
C ALA A 99 -24.36 6.58 -8.70
N TYR A 100 -25.21 6.70 -7.69
CA TYR A 100 -26.10 5.61 -7.27
C TYR A 100 -27.05 5.18 -8.39
N GLU A 101 -27.70 6.15 -9.08
CA GLU A 101 -28.60 5.84 -10.20
C GLU A 101 -27.88 5.03 -11.30
N MET A 102 -26.71 5.48 -11.71
CA MET A 102 -25.87 4.80 -12.71
C MET A 102 -25.49 3.39 -12.25
N LEU A 103 -24.96 3.26 -11.03
CA LEU A 103 -24.46 2.00 -10.50
C LEU A 103 -25.59 0.99 -10.28
N TYR A 104 -26.75 1.43 -9.79
CA TYR A 104 -27.88 0.54 -9.59
C TYR A 104 -28.50 0.08 -10.91
N ALA A 105 -28.49 0.93 -11.95
CA ALA A 105 -28.88 0.51 -13.29
C ALA A 105 -27.96 -0.61 -13.85
N ILE A 106 -26.65 -0.52 -13.58
CA ILE A 106 -25.67 -1.56 -13.98
C ILE A 106 -25.84 -2.83 -13.13
N ALA A 107 -26.01 -2.67 -11.83
CA ALA A 107 -26.09 -3.79 -10.89
C ALA A 107 -27.41 -4.56 -10.95
N LYS A 108 -28.48 -3.94 -11.47
CA LYS A 108 -29.82 -4.53 -11.53
C LYS A 108 -29.79 -5.90 -12.20
N ASP A 109 -30.37 -6.88 -11.51
CA ASP A 109 -30.49 -8.28 -11.96
C ASP A 109 -29.14 -9.00 -12.22
N SER A 110 -28.01 -8.42 -11.78
CA SER A 110 -26.68 -8.93 -12.12
C SER A 110 -26.29 -10.24 -11.45
N TYR A 111 -27.01 -10.65 -10.40
CA TYR A 111 -26.77 -11.92 -9.71
C TYR A 111 -27.77 -13.02 -10.10
N LYS A 112 -28.64 -12.82 -11.09
CA LYS A 112 -29.49 -13.88 -11.61
C LYS A 112 -28.65 -15.07 -12.09
N GLY A 113 -28.98 -16.27 -11.63
CA GLY A 113 -28.21 -17.49 -11.87
C GLY A 113 -26.93 -17.59 -11.04
N ARG A 114 -26.75 -16.74 -10.02
CA ARG A 114 -25.55 -16.67 -9.19
C ARG A 114 -25.89 -16.64 -7.71
N THR A 115 -24.90 -17.00 -6.89
CA THR A 115 -24.96 -16.90 -5.43
C THR A 115 -24.48 -15.51 -4.99
N MET A 116 -25.19 -14.92 -4.02
CA MET A 116 -24.69 -13.77 -3.27
C MET A 116 -23.94 -14.29 -2.04
N TYR A 117 -22.66 -14.00 -1.97
CA TYR A 117 -21.85 -14.22 -0.77
C TYR A 117 -21.86 -12.98 0.10
N VAL A 118 -22.17 -13.16 1.39
CA VAL A 118 -22.14 -12.10 2.42
C VAL A 118 -20.91 -12.29 3.26
N ILE A 119 -19.94 -11.39 3.12
CA ILE A 119 -18.62 -11.48 3.77
C ILE A 119 -18.55 -10.45 4.89
N PRO A 120 -18.81 -10.82 6.16
CA PRO A 120 -18.46 -9.96 7.29
C PRO A 120 -16.97 -10.03 7.54
N TYR A 121 -16.30 -8.88 7.61
CA TYR A 121 -14.85 -8.82 7.79
C TYR A 121 -14.44 -7.66 8.71
N SER A 122 -13.28 -7.83 9.34
CA SER A 122 -12.62 -6.80 10.14
C SER A 122 -11.34 -6.33 9.44
N MET A 123 -11.20 -5.02 9.33
CA MET A 123 -9.93 -4.38 9.06
C MET A 123 -9.26 -4.10 10.39
N GLY A 124 -8.16 -4.78 10.64
CA GLY A 124 -7.48 -4.82 11.94
C GLY A 124 -7.88 -6.03 12.80
N PRO A 125 -7.15 -6.28 13.90
CA PRO A 125 -7.44 -7.38 14.82
C PRO A 125 -8.85 -7.27 15.39
N VAL A 126 -9.62 -8.34 15.34
CA VAL A 126 -11.02 -8.35 15.81
C VAL A 126 -11.09 -7.96 17.28
N GLY A 127 -11.92 -6.97 17.61
CA GLY A 127 -12.07 -6.43 18.97
C GLY A 127 -11.03 -5.36 19.34
N SER A 128 -10.08 -5.05 18.47
CA SER A 128 -9.19 -3.91 18.67
C SER A 128 -9.96 -2.58 18.62
N PRO A 129 -9.62 -1.60 19.48
CA PRO A 129 -10.22 -0.26 19.42
C PRO A 129 -9.80 0.52 18.14
N LEU A 130 -8.82 0.01 17.41
CA LEU A 130 -8.35 0.55 16.14
C LEU A 130 -8.99 -0.14 14.93
N ALA A 131 -9.65 -1.29 15.13
CA ALA A 131 -10.27 -2.05 14.05
C ALA A 131 -11.65 -1.51 13.68
N LYS A 132 -12.05 -1.73 12.43
CA LYS A 132 -13.38 -1.41 11.91
C LYS A 132 -13.95 -2.57 11.11
N ALA A 133 -15.27 -2.72 11.17
CA ALA A 133 -15.99 -3.77 10.46
C ALA A 133 -16.47 -3.30 9.08
N GLY A 134 -16.55 -4.25 8.17
CA GLY A 134 -17.20 -4.11 6.87
C GLY A 134 -18.00 -5.35 6.52
N ILE A 135 -18.93 -5.20 5.59
CA ILE A 135 -19.64 -6.30 4.96
C ILE A 135 -19.54 -6.11 3.46
N GLU A 136 -18.98 -7.10 2.77
CA GLU A 136 -18.93 -7.13 1.32
C GLU A 136 -19.93 -8.14 0.77
N LEU A 137 -20.76 -7.69 -0.17
CA LEU A 137 -21.62 -8.56 -0.98
C LEU A 137 -20.93 -8.78 -2.32
N THR A 138 -20.82 -10.02 -2.76
CA THR A 138 -20.17 -10.38 -4.02
C THR A 138 -20.80 -11.63 -4.64
N ASP A 139 -20.71 -11.73 -5.96
CA ASP A 139 -21.08 -12.91 -6.75
C ASP A 139 -19.86 -13.75 -7.16
N SER A 140 -18.71 -13.57 -6.49
CA SER A 140 -17.44 -14.21 -6.85
C SER A 140 -16.82 -14.99 -5.70
N ILE A 141 -16.59 -16.29 -5.88
CA ILE A 141 -15.85 -17.14 -4.93
C ILE A 141 -14.38 -16.67 -4.82
N TYR A 142 -13.79 -16.22 -5.92
CA TYR A 142 -12.45 -15.62 -5.92
C TYR A 142 -12.33 -14.48 -4.90
N VAL A 143 -13.33 -13.60 -4.85
CA VAL A 143 -13.37 -12.51 -3.87
C VAL A 143 -13.47 -13.05 -2.45
N VAL A 144 -14.35 -14.02 -2.19
CA VAL A 144 -14.49 -14.63 -0.85
C VAL A 144 -13.16 -15.19 -0.36
N LEU A 145 -12.48 -16.01 -1.19
CA LEU A 145 -11.23 -16.67 -0.83
C LEU A 145 -10.08 -15.66 -0.64
N ASN A 146 -9.99 -14.65 -1.49
CA ASN A 146 -8.99 -13.59 -1.31
C ASN A 146 -9.27 -12.73 -0.07
N MET A 147 -10.52 -12.35 0.19
CA MET A 147 -10.90 -11.60 1.39
C MET A 147 -10.61 -12.37 2.66
N SER A 148 -10.76 -13.70 2.66
CA SER A 148 -10.44 -14.56 3.81
C SER A 148 -8.94 -14.59 4.14
N ILE A 149 -8.08 -14.32 3.16
CA ILE A 149 -6.63 -14.16 3.35
C ILE A 149 -6.30 -12.72 3.76
N MET A 150 -6.86 -11.74 3.05
CA MET A 150 -6.51 -10.32 3.18
C MET A 150 -7.12 -9.65 4.41
N THR A 151 -8.22 -10.17 4.94
CA THR A 151 -8.95 -9.61 6.07
C THR A 151 -9.29 -10.70 7.08
N ARG A 152 -9.84 -10.31 8.22
CA ARG A 152 -10.31 -11.26 9.24
C ARG A 152 -11.81 -11.45 9.05
N VAL A 153 -12.19 -12.57 8.42
CA VAL A 153 -13.55 -12.84 7.98
C VAL A 153 -14.29 -13.72 8.99
N GLY A 154 -15.59 -13.50 9.11
CA GLY A 154 -16.51 -14.45 9.71
C GLY A 154 -17.38 -13.92 10.82
N LYS A 155 -18.11 -14.84 11.47
CA LYS A 155 -19.11 -14.56 12.51
C LYS A 155 -18.57 -13.74 13.68
N LYS A 156 -17.32 -13.93 14.08
CA LYS A 156 -16.70 -13.18 15.19
C LYS A 156 -16.73 -11.66 14.98
N VAL A 157 -16.68 -11.21 13.72
CA VAL A 157 -16.80 -9.78 13.40
C VAL A 157 -18.19 -9.26 13.73
N LEU A 158 -19.22 -10.03 13.38
CA LEU A 158 -20.62 -9.70 13.67
C LEU A 158 -20.91 -9.72 15.19
N ASP A 159 -20.31 -10.66 15.91
CA ASP A 159 -20.46 -10.75 17.37
C ASP A 159 -19.87 -9.51 18.08
N VAL A 160 -18.75 -9.00 17.60
CA VAL A 160 -18.12 -7.76 18.12
C VAL A 160 -18.91 -6.53 17.70
N LEU A 161 -19.40 -6.48 16.45
CA LEU A 161 -20.17 -5.35 15.93
C LEU A 161 -21.51 -5.20 16.65
N GLY A 162 -22.15 -6.32 17.00
CA GLY A 162 -23.47 -6.32 17.66
C GLY A 162 -24.53 -5.57 16.85
N ASP A 163 -25.26 -4.68 17.49
CA ASP A 163 -26.30 -3.85 16.86
C ASP A 163 -25.79 -2.49 16.34
N SER A 164 -24.48 -2.27 16.34
CA SER A 164 -23.87 -1.04 15.83
C SER A 164 -24.14 -0.84 14.34
N ASN A 165 -24.34 0.42 13.94
CA ASN A 165 -24.41 0.82 12.54
C ASN A 165 -23.09 1.39 12.00
N ASP A 166 -22.01 1.31 12.80
CA ASP A 166 -20.66 1.73 12.39
C ASP A 166 -19.95 0.59 11.64
N TRP A 167 -20.29 0.41 10.38
CA TRP A 167 -19.70 -0.57 9.49
C TRP A 167 -19.72 -0.07 8.04
N VAL A 168 -18.78 -0.54 7.23
CA VAL A 168 -18.65 -0.17 5.83
C VAL A 168 -19.41 -1.15 4.93
N ARG A 169 -20.18 -0.58 4.01
CA ARG A 169 -21.04 -1.27 3.05
C ARG A 169 -20.28 -1.46 1.73
N GLY A 170 -20.06 -2.68 1.32
CA GLY A 170 -19.40 -3.01 0.07
C GLY A 170 -20.31 -3.83 -0.85
N LEU A 171 -20.59 -3.33 -2.06
CA LEU A 171 -21.29 -4.10 -3.08
C LEU A 171 -20.37 -4.28 -4.27
N HIS A 172 -20.03 -5.52 -4.57
CA HIS A 172 -19.30 -5.93 -5.77
C HIS A 172 -20.20 -6.74 -6.70
N CYS A 173 -20.35 -6.28 -7.94
CA CYS A 173 -21.06 -6.99 -9.00
C CYS A 173 -20.09 -7.27 -10.17
N LYS A 174 -19.74 -8.53 -10.37
CA LYS A 174 -18.88 -8.94 -11.49
C LYS A 174 -19.52 -8.60 -12.84
N CYS A 175 -20.84 -8.70 -12.96
CA CYS A 175 -21.58 -8.48 -14.20
C CYS A 175 -21.00 -9.27 -15.38
N ASN A 176 -20.73 -8.59 -16.49
CA ASN A 176 -20.14 -9.17 -17.70
C ASN A 176 -18.67 -8.74 -17.90
N VAL A 177 -18.07 -8.07 -16.92
CA VAL A 177 -16.70 -7.52 -17.00
C VAL A 177 -16.53 -6.55 -18.18
N ASP A 178 -17.56 -5.76 -18.45
CA ASP A 178 -17.58 -4.75 -19.53
C ASP A 178 -16.73 -3.54 -19.12
N PRO A 179 -15.60 -3.25 -19.80
CA PRO A 179 -14.72 -2.15 -19.43
C PRO A 179 -15.39 -0.78 -19.58
N GLU A 180 -16.38 -0.63 -20.49
CA GLU A 180 -17.10 0.63 -20.70
C GLU A 180 -18.10 0.94 -19.56
N LYS A 181 -18.50 -0.08 -18.81
CA LYS A 181 -19.40 0.03 -17.66
C LYS A 181 -18.72 -0.31 -16.32
N ARG A 182 -17.40 -0.32 -16.30
CA ARG A 182 -16.60 -0.58 -15.11
C ARG A 182 -16.46 0.68 -14.29
N TRP A 183 -16.84 0.60 -13.01
CA TRP A 183 -16.73 1.69 -12.05
C TRP A 183 -16.41 1.20 -10.67
N ILE A 184 -15.56 1.95 -9.97
CA ILE A 184 -15.25 1.73 -8.55
C ILE A 184 -15.54 3.05 -7.82
N CYS A 185 -16.64 3.11 -7.08
CA CYS A 185 -17.14 4.34 -6.47
C CYS A 185 -17.13 4.23 -4.94
N GLN A 186 -16.61 5.24 -4.29
CA GLN A 186 -16.62 5.41 -2.85
C GLN A 186 -17.54 6.58 -2.48
N PHE A 187 -18.40 6.36 -1.48
CA PHE A 187 -19.34 7.34 -0.91
C PHE A 187 -18.93 7.58 0.55
N PRO A 188 -17.99 8.51 0.80
CA PRO A 188 -17.36 8.63 2.13
C PRO A 188 -18.35 8.94 3.24
N GLU A 189 -19.33 9.82 3.00
CA GLU A 189 -20.33 10.20 4.00
C GLU A 189 -21.33 9.08 4.31
N ASP A 190 -21.46 8.09 3.40
CA ASP A 190 -22.37 6.96 3.54
C ASP A 190 -21.66 5.67 3.97
N ASN A 191 -20.35 5.70 4.19
CA ASN A 191 -19.53 4.50 4.43
C ASN A 191 -19.82 3.38 3.42
N THR A 192 -19.91 3.73 2.12
CA THR A 192 -20.34 2.80 1.07
C THR A 192 -19.34 2.75 -0.07
N ILE A 193 -19.13 1.54 -0.59
CA ILE A 193 -18.27 1.24 -1.74
C ILE A 193 -19.08 0.40 -2.72
N ILE A 194 -19.07 0.76 -4.00
CA ILE A 194 -19.68 -0.04 -5.06
C ILE A 194 -18.69 -0.23 -6.19
N SER A 195 -18.43 -1.49 -6.54
CA SER A 195 -17.58 -1.89 -7.66
C SER A 195 -18.37 -2.74 -8.64
N VAL A 196 -18.39 -2.35 -9.90
CA VAL A 196 -19.13 -3.04 -10.96
C VAL A 196 -18.24 -3.34 -12.16
N ASN A 197 -18.50 -4.46 -12.86
CA ASN A 197 -17.83 -4.89 -14.08
C ASN A 197 -16.32 -5.12 -13.95
N SER A 198 -15.85 -5.52 -12.79
CA SER A 198 -14.48 -6.00 -12.59
C SER A 198 -14.48 -7.33 -11.84
N ALA A 199 -13.48 -8.15 -12.13
CA ALA A 199 -13.13 -9.35 -11.38
C ALA A 199 -11.66 -9.32 -10.93
N TYR A 200 -10.95 -8.23 -11.19
CA TYR A 200 -9.56 -8.03 -10.78
C TYR A 200 -9.45 -7.63 -9.31
N GLY A 201 -8.62 -8.36 -8.54
CA GLY A 201 -8.46 -8.20 -7.11
C GLY A 201 -8.30 -6.76 -6.62
N GLY A 202 -7.51 -5.94 -7.31
CA GLY A 202 -7.31 -4.53 -6.95
C GLY A 202 -8.58 -3.66 -7.02
N ASN A 203 -9.62 -4.12 -7.73
CA ASN A 203 -10.90 -3.43 -7.89
C ASN A 203 -12.03 -4.05 -7.06
N VAL A 204 -11.86 -5.29 -6.61
CA VAL A 204 -12.96 -6.09 -6.03
C VAL A 204 -12.73 -6.56 -4.60
N LEU A 205 -11.50 -6.52 -4.10
CA LEU A 205 -11.19 -6.73 -2.68
C LEU A 205 -11.43 -5.40 -1.95
N LEU A 206 -12.69 -5.13 -1.63
CA LEU A 206 -13.14 -3.79 -1.21
C LEU A 206 -12.59 -3.37 0.16
N GLY A 207 -12.11 -4.33 0.97
CA GLY A 207 -11.43 -4.04 2.22
C GLY A 207 -10.06 -3.37 2.06
N LYS A 208 -9.37 -3.58 0.92
CA LYS A 208 -8.00 -3.10 0.73
C LYS A 208 -7.93 -1.58 0.45
N LYS A 209 -7.88 -1.17 -0.79
CA LYS A 209 -7.69 0.26 -1.14
C LYS A 209 -8.96 1.10 -0.94
N CYS A 210 -10.12 0.53 -1.24
CA CYS A 210 -11.38 1.24 -1.13
C CYS A 210 -11.74 1.55 0.33
N PHE A 211 -11.73 0.55 1.21
CA PHE A 211 -12.00 0.75 2.63
C PHE A 211 -10.77 1.24 3.39
N ALA A 212 -9.69 0.46 3.41
CA ALA A 212 -8.55 0.72 4.28
C ALA A 212 -7.83 2.05 4.02
N LEU A 213 -8.02 2.65 2.84
CA LEU A 213 -7.46 3.96 2.51
C LEU A 213 -8.55 5.00 2.19
N ARG A 214 -9.34 4.83 1.14
CA ARG A 214 -10.25 5.89 0.67
C ARG A 214 -11.37 6.20 1.67
N ILE A 215 -12.10 5.21 2.15
CA ILE A 215 -13.11 5.42 3.20
C ILE A 215 -12.45 5.72 4.54
N ALA A 216 -11.42 4.95 4.91
CA ALA A 216 -10.76 5.07 6.21
C ALA A 216 -10.04 6.42 6.38
N SER A 217 -9.44 6.99 5.34
CA SER A 217 -8.84 8.32 5.42
C SER A 217 -9.88 9.40 5.76
N TYR A 218 -11.07 9.30 5.19
CA TYR A 218 -12.19 10.19 5.51
C TYR A 218 -12.72 9.96 6.93
N GLN A 219 -12.89 8.69 7.34
CA GLN A 219 -13.28 8.36 8.71
C GLN A 219 -12.25 8.89 9.71
N GLY A 220 -10.95 8.69 9.44
CA GLY A 220 -9.86 9.15 10.29
C GLY A 220 -9.86 10.67 10.47
N LYS A 221 -10.11 11.43 9.41
CA LYS A 221 -10.28 12.89 9.49
C LYS A 221 -11.37 13.28 10.49
N ASN A 222 -12.51 12.60 10.47
CA ASN A 222 -13.65 12.92 11.31
C ASN A 222 -13.51 12.40 12.74
N GLU A 223 -12.75 11.33 12.96
CA GLU A 223 -12.61 10.64 14.24
C GLU A 223 -11.25 10.90 14.93
N GLY A 224 -10.34 11.65 14.30
CA GLY A 224 -9.04 12.02 14.88
C GLY A 224 -7.98 10.91 14.82
N TRP A 225 -7.97 10.11 13.75
CA TRP A 225 -6.95 9.10 13.47
C TRP A 225 -6.54 9.15 11.99
N GLN A 226 -5.56 8.36 11.58
CA GLN A 226 -4.98 8.42 10.23
C GLN A 226 -4.99 7.04 9.57
N ALA A 227 -5.38 6.99 8.30
CA ALA A 227 -5.22 5.84 7.43
C ALA A 227 -4.21 6.19 6.34
N GLU A 228 -3.06 5.47 6.32
CA GLU A 228 -1.91 5.84 5.52
C GLU A 228 -1.45 4.68 4.63
N HIS A 229 -0.98 5.04 3.43
CA HIS A 229 -0.39 4.08 2.49
C HIS A 229 1.07 3.83 2.87
N MET A 230 1.26 3.19 4.03
CA MET A 230 2.55 2.98 4.67
C MET A 230 2.76 1.53 5.07
N LEU A 231 3.99 1.04 4.90
CA LEU A 231 4.45 -0.15 5.59
C LEU A 231 4.65 0.15 7.09
N ILE A 232 4.67 -0.89 7.91
CA ILE A 232 5.03 -0.84 9.32
C ILE A 232 6.16 -1.85 9.54
N LEU A 233 7.32 -1.34 9.92
CA LEU A 233 8.57 -2.10 10.07
C LEU A 233 9.11 -1.96 11.49
N GLY A 234 9.46 -3.08 12.12
CA GLY A 234 10.18 -3.10 13.39
C GLY A 234 11.65 -3.45 13.20
N ILE A 235 12.55 -2.70 13.81
CA ILE A 235 13.98 -2.98 13.83
C ILE A 235 14.37 -3.32 15.27
N GLU A 236 14.81 -4.55 15.47
CA GLU A 236 15.33 -5.05 16.74
C GLU A 236 16.84 -4.87 16.77
N ASN A 237 17.33 -4.18 17.79
CA ASN A 237 18.76 -4.00 18.03
C ASN A 237 19.36 -5.22 18.77
N PRO A 238 20.71 -5.31 18.92
CA PRO A 238 21.36 -6.42 19.62
C PRO A 238 20.94 -6.62 21.09
N LYS A 239 20.30 -5.63 21.69
CA LYS A 239 19.77 -5.72 23.09
C LYS A 239 18.34 -6.25 23.15
N GLY A 240 17.72 -6.54 21.98
CA GLY A 240 16.32 -6.98 21.89
C GLY A 240 15.29 -5.85 21.96
N GLU A 241 15.71 -4.59 21.87
CA GLU A 241 14.81 -3.45 21.81
C GLU A 241 14.32 -3.24 20.39
N VAL A 242 13.00 -3.10 20.20
CA VAL A 242 12.38 -2.89 18.87
C VAL A 242 11.89 -1.47 18.73
N LYS A 243 12.30 -0.81 17.64
CA LYS A 243 11.75 0.49 17.20
C LYS A 243 10.95 0.32 15.93
N TYR A 244 9.78 0.95 15.86
CA TYR A 244 8.88 0.83 14.72
C TYR A 244 8.87 2.09 13.87
N ILE A 245 8.83 1.90 12.56
CA ILE A 245 8.84 2.93 11.54
C ILE A 245 7.65 2.70 10.60
N CYS A 246 6.92 3.75 10.25
CA CYS A 246 5.99 3.75 9.13
C CYS A 246 6.64 4.43 7.93
N ALA A 247 6.55 3.83 6.75
CA ALA A 247 7.18 4.38 5.56
C ALA A 247 6.25 4.36 4.34
N ALA A 248 6.18 5.49 3.64
CA ALA A 248 5.40 5.69 2.43
C ALA A 248 6.29 5.86 1.21
N PHE A 249 6.03 5.06 0.19
CA PHE A 249 6.71 5.12 -1.10
C PHE A 249 5.69 4.97 -2.24
N PRO A 250 5.85 5.69 -3.35
CA PRO A 250 5.08 5.45 -4.57
C PRO A 250 5.30 4.03 -5.10
N SER A 251 4.43 3.62 -6.02
CA SER A 251 4.55 2.32 -6.69
C SER A 251 5.95 2.12 -7.29
N ALA A 252 6.45 0.89 -7.22
CA ALA A 252 7.77 0.48 -7.73
C ALA A 252 8.99 1.17 -7.07
N CYS A 253 8.83 1.75 -5.87
CA CYS A 253 9.93 2.34 -5.09
C CYS A 253 10.44 1.43 -3.94
N GLY A 254 10.09 0.14 -3.95
CA GLY A 254 10.66 -0.85 -3.04
C GLY A 254 10.00 -0.97 -1.67
N LYS A 255 8.73 -0.53 -1.51
CA LYS A 255 8.01 -0.58 -0.24
C LYS A 255 7.94 -1.99 0.36
N THR A 256 7.48 -2.99 -0.38
CA THR A 256 7.39 -4.38 0.10
C THR A 256 8.77 -4.96 0.43
N ASN A 257 9.78 -4.65 -0.38
CA ASN A 257 11.15 -5.08 -0.11
C ASN A 257 11.70 -4.49 1.20
N LEU A 258 11.39 -3.24 1.49
CA LEU A 258 11.78 -2.61 2.74
C LEU A 258 11.02 -3.22 3.95
N ALA A 259 9.71 -3.47 3.79
CA ALA A 259 8.88 -4.05 4.85
C ALA A 259 9.37 -5.42 5.31
N MET A 260 9.97 -6.19 4.41
CA MET A 260 10.44 -7.57 4.64
C MET A 260 11.97 -7.67 4.50
N LEU A 261 12.68 -6.57 4.74
CA LEU A 261 14.13 -6.45 4.58
C LEU A 261 14.86 -7.51 5.40
N ILE A 262 15.88 -8.12 4.77
CA ILE A 262 16.84 -8.98 5.45
C ILE A 262 18.09 -8.14 5.75
N PRO A 263 18.48 -7.99 7.02
CA PRO A 263 19.69 -7.26 7.38
C PRO A 263 20.93 -7.84 6.71
N PRO A 264 21.92 -7.01 6.33
CA PRO A 264 23.22 -7.50 5.88
C PRO A 264 23.87 -8.45 6.89
N GLU A 265 24.70 -9.37 6.43
CA GLU A 265 25.30 -10.41 7.25
C GLU A 265 26.02 -9.86 8.51
N GLY A 266 26.76 -8.74 8.35
CA GLY A 266 27.43 -8.07 9.47
C GLY A 266 26.46 -7.62 10.57
N TYR A 267 25.29 -7.11 10.19
CA TYR A 267 24.23 -6.74 11.14
C TYR A 267 23.58 -7.95 11.80
N ARG A 268 23.30 -9.01 11.02
CA ARG A 268 22.74 -10.26 11.57
C ARG A 268 23.68 -10.91 12.59
N LYS A 269 24.98 -10.93 12.31
CA LYS A 269 26.01 -11.42 13.26
C LYS A 269 26.06 -10.60 14.56
N LYS A 270 25.75 -9.32 14.49
CA LYS A 270 25.66 -8.42 15.66
C LYS A 270 24.33 -8.58 16.41
N GLY A 271 23.34 -9.31 15.85
CA GLY A 271 22.05 -9.57 16.50
C GLY A 271 20.91 -8.67 16.07
N TYR A 272 21.08 -7.85 15.03
CA TYR A 272 19.98 -7.07 14.43
C TYR A 272 18.97 -7.97 13.73
N LYS A 273 17.68 -7.66 13.89
CA LYS A 273 16.57 -8.32 13.20
C LYS A 273 15.59 -7.28 12.68
N VAL A 274 14.88 -7.66 11.64
CA VAL A 274 13.81 -6.86 11.06
C VAL A 274 12.52 -7.66 11.12
N TRP A 275 11.46 -7.00 11.58
CA TRP A 275 10.12 -7.56 11.73
C TRP A 275 9.12 -6.77 10.92
N THR A 276 8.28 -7.44 10.12
CA THR A 276 7.17 -6.78 9.43
C THR A 276 5.88 -6.87 10.25
N VAL A 277 5.21 -5.73 10.41
CA VAL A 277 3.83 -5.67 10.91
C VAL A 277 2.87 -5.49 9.73
N GLY A 278 3.28 -4.78 8.69
CA GLY A 278 2.52 -4.62 7.46
C GLY A 278 3.38 -4.08 6.32
N ASP A 279 3.02 -4.45 5.09
CA ASP A 279 3.79 -4.06 3.89
C ASP A 279 3.19 -2.88 3.12
N ASP A 280 1.93 -2.51 3.38
CA ASP A 280 1.21 -1.62 2.49
C ASP A 280 0.37 -0.53 3.16
N ILE A 281 -0.36 -0.84 4.23
CA ILE A 281 -1.32 0.08 4.87
C ILE A 281 -1.11 0.10 6.38
N SER A 282 -1.18 1.29 6.97
CA SER A 282 -1.18 1.48 8.42
C SER A 282 -2.33 2.38 8.86
N TRP A 283 -3.00 1.99 9.93
CA TRP A 283 -3.96 2.82 10.66
C TRP A 283 -3.31 3.31 11.95
N ILE A 284 -3.32 4.62 12.16
CA ILE A 284 -2.51 5.27 13.18
C ILE A 284 -3.40 6.11 14.08
N LYS A 285 -3.28 5.89 15.38
CA LYS A 285 -4.04 6.60 16.41
C LYS A 285 -3.18 6.97 17.59
N LYS A 286 -3.50 8.10 18.22
CA LYS A 286 -2.86 8.54 19.45
C LYS A 286 -3.30 7.64 20.62
N GLY A 287 -2.34 7.07 21.32
CA GLY A 287 -2.54 6.31 22.55
C GLY A 287 -2.71 7.19 23.78
N ALA A 288 -3.10 6.57 24.89
CA ALA A 288 -3.30 7.26 26.18
C ALA A 288 -2.00 7.87 26.73
N ASP A 289 -0.84 7.34 26.37
CA ASP A 289 0.48 7.87 26.75
C ASP A 289 0.94 9.06 25.89
N GLY A 290 0.13 9.46 24.91
CA GLY A 290 0.40 10.57 24.00
C GLY A 290 1.25 10.22 22.78
N ARG A 291 1.64 8.96 22.59
CA ARG A 291 2.36 8.47 21.41
C ARG A 291 1.40 8.05 20.32
N LEU A 292 1.88 8.01 19.08
CA LEU A 292 1.15 7.42 17.97
C LEU A 292 1.41 5.91 17.90
N TYR A 293 0.33 5.15 17.70
CA TYR A 293 0.33 3.71 17.56
C TYR A 293 -0.27 3.31 16.22
N ALA A 294 0.36 2.33 15.55
CA ALA A 294 -0.08 1.82 14.27
C ALA A 294 -0.49 0.35 14.35
N ILE A 295 -1.57 0.00 13.63
CA ILE A 295 -1.92 -1.38 13.29
C ILE A 295 -1.85 -1.57 11.79
N ASN A 296 -1.62 -2.82 11.36
CA ASN A 296 -1.93 -3.23 10.01
C ASN A 296 -3.42 -3.62 9.94
N PRO A 297 -4.25 -2.93 9.14
CA PRO A 297 -5.65 -3.32 8.96
C PRO A 297 -5.80 -4.63 8.18
N GLU A 298 -4.82 -5.04 7.42
CA GLU A 298 -4.84 -6.25 6.60
C GLU A 298 -4.34 -7.49 7.36
N ASN A 299 -4.69 -8.68 6.86
CA ASN A 299 -4.30 -9.98 7.42
C ASN A 299 -3.41 -10.79 6.47
N GLY A 300 -3.11 -10.27 5.31
CA GLY A 300 -2.33 -10.89 4.26
C GLY A 300 -1.61 -9.87 3.39
N PHE A 301 -0.90 -10.37 2.38
CA PHE A 301 -0.18 -9.58 1.40
C PHE A 301 -0.81 -9.75 0.02
N PHE A 302 -1.00 -8.65 -0.69
CA PHE A 302 -1.42 -8.63 -2.08
C PHE A 302 -0.32 -8.00 -2.93
N GLY A 303 0.69 -8.81 -3.23
CA GLY A 303 1.94 -8.37 -3.85
C GLY A 303 1.95 -8.49 -5.37
N VAL A 304 2.81 -7.70 -6.02
CA VAL A 304 3.16 -7.86 -7.43
C VAL A 304 4.10 -9.06 -7.57
N ALA A 305 3.74 -10.03 -8.43
CA ALA A 305 4.54 -11.25 -8.63
C ALA A 305 5.83 -11.00 -9.42
N PRO A 306 5.83 -10.34 -10.60
CA PRO A 306 7.05 -10.09 -11.38
C PRO A 306 8.15 -9.42 -10.57
N GLY A 307 9.37 -9.93 -10.68
CA GLY A 307 10.53 -9.45 -9.94
C GLY A 307 10.68 -9.98 -8.51
N THR A 308 9.68 -10.64 -7.97
CA THR A 308 9.77 -11.30 -6.65
C THR A 308 10.51 -12.62 -6.78
N ASN A 309 11.64 -12.75 -6.10
CA ASN A 309 12.50 -13.92 -6.14
C ASN A 309 13.32 -14.08 -4.85
N ASP A 310 14.15 -15.11 -4.79
CA ASP A 310 15.00 -15.45 -3.64
C ASP A 310 16.12 -14.42 -3.36
N LYS A 311 16.42 -13.53 -4.29
CA LYS A 311 17.43 -12.47 -4.15
C LYS A 311 16.80 -11.12 -3.80
N SER A 312 15.73 -10.75 -4.52
CA SER A 312 15.09 -9.44 -4.37
C SER A 312 14.24 -9.35 -3.11
N ASN A 313 13.46 -10.40 -2.81
CA ASN A 313 12.60 -10.47 -1.63
C ASN A 313 12.28 -11.93 -1.23
N PRO A 314 13.23 -12.64 -0.59
CA PRO A 314 13.03 -14.04 -0.20
C PRO A 314 11.89 -14.23 0.82
N ASN A 315 11.63 -13.25 1.68
CA ASN A 315 10.54 -13.33 2.66
C ASN A 315 9.15 -13.23 1.99
N ALA A 316 8.99 -12.38 0.98
CA ALA A 316 7.76 -12.33 0.19
C ALA A 316 7.56 -13.64 -0.58
N LEU A 317 8.61 -14.15 -1.22
CA LEU A 317 8.55 -15.42 -1.93
C LEU A 317 8.19 -16.58 -0.99
N ALA A 318 8.77 -16.65 0.20
CA ALA A 318 8.44 -17.65 1.21
C ALA A 318 6.96 -17.57 1.65
N SER A 319 6.40 -16.35 1.71
CA SER A 319 4.99 -16.14 2.07
C SER A 319 4.01 -16.76 1.09
N THR A 320 4.43 -16.98 -0.18
CA THR A 320 3.58 -17.56 -1.24
C THR A 320 3.58 -19.08 -1.29
N LYS A 321 4.34 -19.77 -0.44
CA LYS A 321 4.58 -21.22 -0.55
C LYS A 321 3.42 -22.10 -0.05
N LYS A 322 2.44 -21.53 0.66
CA LYS A 322 1.30 -22.27 1.22
C LYS A 322 0.05 -21.40 1.25
N GLY A 323 -1.09 -21.96 0.82
CA GLY A 323 -2.39 -21.33 0.94
C GLY A 323 -2.50 -19.97 0.22
N ALA A 324 -1.67 -19.71 -0.78
CA ALA A 324 -1.66 -18.49 -1.57
C ALA A 324 -2.55 -18.62 -2.81
N ILE A 325 -3.00 -17.48 -3.32
CA ILE A 325 -3.73 -17.38 -4.58
C ILE A 325 -2.87 -16.57 -5.55
N PHE A 326 -2.60 -17.14 -6.73
CA PHE A 326 -1.86 -16.48 -7.79
C PHE A 326 -2.81 -16.04 -8.90
N THR A 327 -2.71 -14.78 -9.32
CA THR A 327 -3.58 -14.19 -10.33
C THR A 327 -2.77 -13.68 -11.51
N ASN A 328 -3.08 -14.17 -12.71
CA ASN A 328 -2.48 -13.75 -13.99
C ASN A 328 -0.96 -13.99 -14.09
N VAL A 329 -0.42 -14.93 -13.34
CA VAL A 329 0.93 -15.46 -13.54
C VAL A 329 0.93 -16.52 -14.63
N ALA A 330 2.08 -17.03 -15.02
CA ALA A 330 2.17 -18.21 -15.91
C ALA A 330 2.07 -19.51 -15.11
N LEU A 331 1.65 -20.58 -15.78
CA LEU A 331 1.70 -21.94 -15.25
C LEU A 331 2.85 -22.72 -15.89
N ASN A 332 3.58 -23.46 -15.07
CA ASN A 332 4.45 -24.54 -15.50
C ASN A 332 3.59 -25.81 -15.59
N LEU A 333 3.36 -26.31 -16.79
CA LEU A 333 2.48 -27.47 -17.02
C LEU A 333 3.14 -28.82 -16.70
N ASP A 334 4.47 -28.86 -16.53
CA ASP A 334 5.19 -30.10 -16.23
C ASP A 334 4.98 -30.54 -14.77
N ASP A 335 4.94 -29.57 -13.85
CA ASP A 335 4.79 -29.84 -12.42
C ASP A 335 3.56 -29.17 -11.78
N ASN A 336 2.75 -28.45 -12.58
CA ASN A 336 1.58 -27.72 -12.13
C ASN A 336 1.90 -26.67 -11.05
N THR A 337 3.00 -25.94 -11.25
CA THR A 337 3.40 -24.79 -10.45
C THR A 337 3.21 -23.48 -11.21
N VAL A 338 3.61 -22.36 -10.61
CA VAL A 338 3.52 -21.03 -11.20
C VAL A 338 4.90 -20.49 -11.58
N TRP A 339 4.92 -19.58 -12.54
CA TRP A 339 6.11 -18.85 -12.94
C TRP A 339 5.77 -17.40 -13.31
N TRP A 340 6.73 -16.51 -13.12
CA TRP A 340 6.64 -15.09 -13.53
C TRP A 340 8.02 -14.53 -13.84
N GLU A 341 8.06 -13.45 -14.60
CA GLU A 341 9.30 -12.78 -14.99
C GLU A 341 10.12 -12.36 -13.76
N GLY A 342 11.35 -12.83 -13.72
CA GLY A 342 12.28 -12.57 -12.64
C GLY A 342 12.18 -13.53 -11.45
N LEU A 343 11.30 -14.54 -11.47
CA LEU A 343 11.29 -15.59 -10.45
C LEU A 343 12.61 -16.36 -10.46
N ASP A 344 13.00 -16.81 -11.63
CA ASP A 344 14.30 -17.42 -11.92
C ASP A 344 14.72 -17.15 -13.38
N LYS A 345 15.86 -17.69 -13.78
CA LYS A 345 16.43 -17.50 -15.13
C LYS A 345 15.84 -18.45 -16.17
N ASN A 346 15.11 -19.48 -15.74
CA ASN A 346 14.70 -20.59 -16.60
C ASN A 346 13.18 -20.61 -16.75
N PRO A 347 12.60 -19.95 -17.76
CA PRO A 347 11.17 -20.07 -18.04
C PRO A 347 10.81 -21.52 -18.36
N PRO A 348 9.63 -22.00 -17.94
CA PRO A 348 9.20 -23.38 -18.22
C PRO A 348 9.05 -23.61 -19.72
N VAL A 349 9.55 -24.73 -20.20
CA VAL A 349 9.42 -25.11 -21.63
C VAL A 349 7.95 -25.34 -21.95
N ASN A 350 7.25 -26.14 -21.13
CA ASN A 350 5.83 -26.42 -21.29
C ASN A 350 5.01 -25.46 -20.40
N ALA A 351 4.70 -24.30 -20.95
CA ALA A 351 4.05 -23.21 -20.21
C ALA A 351 2.63 -22.93 -20.72
N GLU A 352 1.80 -22.41 -19.81
CA GLU A 352 0.58 -21.70 -20.14
C GLU A 352 0.75 -20.22 -19.74
N GLU A 353 0.80 -19.33 -20.73
CA GLU A 353 0.95 -17.91 -20.44
C GLU A 353 -0.36 -17.33 -19.85
N TRP A 354 -0.29 -16.14 -19.29
CA TRP A 354 -1.35 -15.57 -18.43
C TRP A 354 -2.73 -15.44 -19.12
N THR A 355 -2.84 -15.42 -20.45
CA THR A 355 -4.14 -15.42 -21.14
C THR A 355 -4.70 -16.84 -21.39
N GLY A 356 -3.90 -17.88 -21.10
CA GLY A 356 -4.29 -19.29 -21.24
C GLY A 356 -3.77 -20.00 -22.48
N LYS A 357 -2.91 -19.36 -23.25
CA LYS A 357 -2.28 -20.00 -24.41
C LYS A 357 -1.14 -20.89 -23.96
N LYS A 358 -1.15 -22.14 -24.42
CA LYS A 358 -0.03 -23.07 -24.25
C LYS A 358 1.10 -22.70 -25.20
N VAL A 359 2.30 -22.55 -24.67
CA VAL A 359 3.48 -22.08 -25.41
C VAL A 359 4.75 -22.81 -24.94
N ASN A 360 5.79 -22.81 -25.78
CA ASN A 360 7.14 -23.04 -25.31
C ASN A 360 7.63 -21.75 -24.64
N GLY A 361 7.76 -21.75 -23.34
CA GLY A 361 8.07 -20.52 -22.58
C GLY A 361 9.44 -19.95 -22.88
N VAL A 362 10.43 -20.81 -23.24
CA VAL A 362 11.78 -20.37 -23.62
C VAL A 362 11.73 -19.59 -24.94
N GLU A 363 11.06 -20.15 -25.95
CA GLU A 363 10.87 -19.50 -27.26
C GLU A 363 10.05 -18.22 -27.13
N TRP A 364 8.97 -18.26 -26.33
CA TRP A 364 8.11 -17.09 -26.06
C TRP A 364 8.87 -15.92 -25.45
N LYS A 365 9.76 -16.20 -24.48
CA LYS A 365 10.64 -15.19 -23.89
C LYS A 365 11.70 -14.70 -24.87
N ALA A 366 12.23 -15.54 -25.73
CA ALA A 366 13.19 -15.15 -26.77
C ALA A 366 12.58 -14.19 -27.81
N GLU A 367 11.24 -14.26 -28.02
CA GLU A 367 10.48 -13.32 -28.83
C GLU A 367 10.17 -11.99 -28.10
N GLY A 368 10.65 -11.78 -26.87
CA GLY A 368 10.43 -10.59 -26.07
C GLY A 368 9.02 -10.50 -25.44
N LYS A 369 8.27 -11.59 -25.41
CA LYS A 369 6.91 -11.66 -24.86
C LYS A 369 6.94 -12.07 -23.39
N ASN A 370 6.00 -11.57 -22.59
CA ASN A 370 5.83 -11.97 -21.20
C ASN A 370 4.94 -13.20 -21.06
N LEU A 371 5.32 -14.10 -20.16
CA LEU A 371 4.52 -15.28 -19.77
C LEU A 371 3.49 -14.91 -18.71
N ALA A 372 3.89 -14.14 -17.69
CA ALA A 372 2.99 -13.57 -16.70
C ALA A 372 2.59 -12.15 -17.09
N HIS A 373 1.41 -11.70 -16.70
CA HIS A 373 1.05 -10.29 -16.85
C HIS A 373 1.98 -9.41 -15.99
N PRO A 374 2.46 -8.24 -16.50
CA PRO A 374 3.35 -7.37 -15.72
C PRO A 374 2.79 -6.90 -14.37
N ASN A 375 1.47 -6.87 -14.22
CA ASN A 375 0.77 -6.56 -12.98
C ASN A 375 0.13 -7.80 -12.31
N SER A 376 0.62 -9.00 -12.63
CA SER A 376 0.18 -10.23 -11.98
C SER A 376 0.44 -10.18 -10.48
N ARG A 377 -0.41 -10.85 -9.71
CA ARG A 377 -0.45 -10.74 -8.26
C ARG A 377 -0.37 -12.10 -7.58
N PHE A 378 0.14 -12.09 -6.36
CA PHE A 378 -0.10 -13.13 -5.39
C PHE A 378 -0.86 -12.56 -4.18
N THR A 379 -1.75 -13.36 -3.62
CA THR A 379 -2.40 -13.12 -2.33
C THR A 379 -1.87 -14.15 -1.35
N ALA A 380 -1.19 -13.74 -0.30
CA ALA A 380 -0.52 -14.63 0.62
C ALA A 380 -0.91 -14.36 2.07
N PRO A 381 -1.13 -15.39 2.91
CA PRO A 381 -1.31 -15.21 4.34
C PRO A 381 -0.08 -14.57 4.99
N ALA A 382 -0.28 -13.51 5.78
CA ALA A 382 0.83 -12.84 6.46
C ALA A 382 1.60 -13.80 7.40
N ARG A 383 0.91 -14.78 7.96
CA ARG A 383 1.50 -15.77 8.88
C ARG A 383 2.52 -16.70 8.23
N ASN A 384 2.58 -16.74 6.91
CA ASN A 384 3.63 -17.46 6.18
C ASN A 384 4.95 -16.67 6.12
N CYS A 385 4.93 -15.39 6.44
CA CYS A 385 6.13 -14.54 6.33
C CYS A 385 7.13 -14.86 7.44
N PRO A 386 8.38 -15.23 7.09
CA PRO A 386 9.39 -15.60 8.07
C PRO A 386 9.76 -14.48 9.06
N CYS A 387 9.61 -13.22 8.66
CA CYS A 387 9.90 -12.05 9.50
C CYS A 387 8.63 -11.37 10.05
N LEU A 388 7.50 -12.08 10.13
CA LEU A 388 6.28 -11.52 10.72
C LEU A 388 6.51 -11.18 12.18
N SER A 389 6.17 -9.95 12.57
CA SER A 389 6.28 -9.48 13.95
C SER A 389 5.31 -10.25 14.86
N LYS A 390 5.76 -10.58 16.07
CA LYS A 390 4.87 -11.10 17.12
C LYS A 390 3.77 -10.10 17.51
N GLU A 391 3.98 -8.82 17.24
CA GLU A 391 3.03 -7.73 17.49
C GLU A 391 2.00 -7.54 16.36
N PHE A 392 1.99 -8.40 15.35
CA PHE A 392 1.09 -8.32 14.20
C PHE A 392 -0.39 -8.24 14.59
N ASP A 393 -0.80 -9.03 15.58
CA ASP A 393 -2.18 -9.02 16.10
C ASP A 393 -2.35 -8.24 17.41
N ASN A 394 -1.37 -7.43 17.80
CA ASN A 394 -1.51 -6.62 19.03
C ASN A 394 -2.68 -5.64 18.85
N PRO A 395 -3.76 -5.75 19.66
CA PRO A 395 -4.94 -4.92 19.51
C PRO A 395 -4.69 -3.43 19.78
N ASN A 396 -3.61 -3.10 20.48
CA ASN A 396 -3.23 -1.72 20.77
C ASN A 396 -2.25 -1.15 19.72
N GLY A 397 -1.81 -1.96 18.77
CA GLY A 397 -0.81 -1.58 17.79
C GLY A 397 0.60 -1.46 18.35
N VAL A 398 1.49 -0.88 17.55
CA VAL A 398 2.90 -0.66 17.88
C VAL A 398 3.22 0.84 17.92
N PRO A 399 4.07 1.30 18.88
CA PRO A 399 4.42 2.71 18.99
C PRO A 399 5.36 3.12 17.85
N ILE A 400 5.06 4.21 17.16
CA ILE A 400 5.82 4.71 16.02
C ILE A 400 6.89 5.69 16.46
N SER A 401 8.14 5.45 16.06
CA SER A 401 9.29 6.33 16.33
C SER A 401 9.57 7.29 15.18
N ALA A 402 9.31 6.88 13.93
CA ALA A 402 9.56 7.71 12.76
C ALA A 402 8.56 7.45 11.64
N PHE A 403 8.29 8.51 10.88
CA PHE A 403 7.72 8.43 9.54
C PHE A 403 8.81 8.64 8.50
N VAL A 404 8.79 7.84 7.43
CA VAL A 404 9.75 7.92 6.35
C VAL A 404 9.00 8.07 5.03
N PHE A 405 9.23 9.17 4.34
CA PHE A 405 8.78 9.38 2.98
C PHE A 405 9.92 9.13 2.01
N GLY A 406 9.61 8.68 0.80
CA GLY A 406 10.63 8.51 -0.22
C GLY A 406 10.05 8.32 -1.61
N GLY A 407 10.83 8.71 -2.61
CA GLY A 407 10.50 8.56 -4.01
C GLY A 407 11.76 8.38 -4.84
N ARG A 408 11.60 7.93 -6.06
CA ARG A 408 12.72 7.74 -6.99
C ARG A 408 13.13 9.09 -7.58
N ARG A 409 14.32 9.58 -7.24
CA ARG A 409 14.91 10.78 -7.79
C ARG A 409 16.36 10.49 -8.18
N ALA A 410 16.70 10.61 -9.46
CA ALA A 410 18.04 10.30 -9.94
C ALA A 410 19.10 11.29 -9.43
N LYS A 411 18.73 12.56 -9.19
CA LYS A 411 19.70 13.64 -8.88
C LYS A 411 19.36 14.47 -7.66
N LEU A 412 18.07 14.70 -7.34
CA LEU A 412 17.68 15.78 -6.44
C LEU A 412 17.88 15.48 -4.96
N ALA A 413 17.21 14.44 -4.44
CA ALA A 413 17.15 14.20 -3.01
C ALA A 413 18.40 13.48 -2.51
N PRO A 414 18.96 13.87 -1.34
CA PRO A 414 20.02 13.12 -0.70
C PRO A 414 19.52 11.74 -0.23
N LEU A 415 20.47 10.86 0.13
CA LEU A 415 20.16 9.50 0.63
C LEU A 415 19.15 9.53 1.76
N VAL A 416 19.28 10.49 2.67
CA VAL A 416 18.34 10.71 3.78
C VAL A 416 18.43 12.13 4.28
N TYR A 417 17.28 12.70 4.68
CA TYR A 417 17.24 13.92 5.50
C TYR A 417 16.05 13.90 6.46
N GLN A 418 16.18 14.62 7.56
CA GLN A 418 15.17 14.78 8.60
C GLN A 418 14.51 16.15 8.47
N SER A 419 13.20 16.21 8.64
CA SER A 419 12.47 17.48 8.75
C SER A 419 12.84 18.23 10.04
N ARG A 420 12.69 19.55 10.05
CA ARG A 420 13.01 20.40 11.21
C ARG A 420 12.01 20.21 12.35
N ASP A 421 10.74 20.07 12.00
CA ASP A 421 9.62 19.87 12.90
C ASP A 421 8.51 19.08 12.21
N TRP A 422 7.38 18.91 12.88
CA TRP A 422 6.24 18.16 12.34
C TRP A 422 5.65 18.83 11.09
N ASN A 423 5.40 20.15 11.12
CA ASN A 423 4.78 20.85 9.99
C ASN A 423 5.68 20.84 8.75
N HIS A 424 6.99 21.00 8.93
CA HIS A 424 7.96 20.81 7.87
C HIS A 424 7.97 19.35 7.38
N GLY A 425 7.78 18.39 8.27
CA GLY A 425 7.63 16.97 7.91
C GLY A 425 6.38 16.70 7.07
N VAL A 426 5.27 17.35 7.37
CA VAL A 426 4.06 17.31 6.54
C VAL A 426 4.34 17.89 5.15
N PHE A 427 5.07 18.99 5.08
CA PHE A 427 5.52 19.57 3.80
C PHE A 427 6.39 18.59 3.00
N VAL A 428 7.34 17.90 3.64
CA VAL A 428 8.19 16.88 3.00
C VAL A 428 7.34 15.76 2.39
N GLY A 429 6.35 15.26 3.13
CA GLY A 429 5.43 14.24 2.62
C GLY A 429 4.50 14.77 1.53
N ALA A 430 3.96 15.98 1.68
CA ALA A 430 3.04 16.63 0.72
C ALA A 430 3.71 16.92 -0.62
N THR A 431 5.02 17.13 -0.63
CA THR A 431 5.79 17.44 -1.84
C THR A 431 6.51 16.25 -2.45
N MET A 432 6.28 15.07 -1.90
CA MET A 432 6.89 13.84 -2.38
C MET A 432 6.63 13.63 -3.88
N ALA A 433 7.67 13.24 -4.60
CA ALA A 433 7.59 12.99 -6.03
C ALA A 433 8.49 11.82 -6.43
N SER A 434 8.14 11.16 -7.52
CA SER A 434 8.91 10.06 -8.08
C SER A 434 9.03 10.20 -9.59
N GLU A 435 10.19 9.84 -10.12
CA GLU A 435 10.41 9.75 -11.57
C GLU A 435 9.74 8.49 -12.13
N THR A 436 9.10 8.62 -13.27
CA THR A 436 8.47 7.50 -13.98
C THR A 436 9.51 6.51 -14.49
N THR A 437 9.14 5.23 -14.52
CA THR A 437 9.97 4.13 -15.04
C THR A 437 9.45 3.63 -16.38
N ALA A 438 10.24 2.83 -17.08
CA ALA A 438 9.83 2.18 -18.34
C ALA A 438 8.58 1.26 -18.18
N ALA A 439 8.25 0.83 -16.96
CA ALA A 439 7.08 0.01 -16.67
C ALA A 439 5.79 0.84 -16.53
N ALA A 440 5.89 2.18 -16.45
CA ALA A 440 4.76 3.09 -16.38
C ALA A 440 4.37 3.59 -17.79
N ALA A 441 3.09 3.79 -18.02
CA ALA A 441 2.63 4.44 -19.25
C ALA A 441 3.15 5.89 -19.28
N GLY A 442 3.94 6.25 -20.31
CA GLY A 442 4.48 7.60 -20.48
C GLY A 442 6.00 7.63 -20.69
N ALA A 443 6.58 8.83 -20.76
CA ALA A 443 8.00 9.04 -20.89
C ALA A 443 8.76 8.69 -19.61
N VAL A 444 9.91 8.05 -19.73
CA VAL A 444 10.80 7.72 -18.60
C VAL A 444 11.41 9.01 -18.03
N GLY A 445 11.54 9.09 -16.70
CA GLY A 445 12.19 10.22 -16.01
C GLY A 445 11.29 11.45 -15.80
N VAL A 446 10.00 11.37 -16.12
CA VAL A 446 9.04 12.44 -15.84
C VAL A 446 8.70 12.44 -14.34
N ILE A 447 8.76 13.62 -13.72
CA ILE A 447 8.44 13.78 -12.29
C ILE A 447 6.92 13.72 -12.11
N ARG A 448 6.46 12.75 -11.32
CA ARG A 448 5.08 12.63 -10.87
C ARG A 448 5.00 12.96 -9.38
N ARG A 449 4.19 13.97 -9.04
CA ARG A 449 3.87 14.25 -7.65
C ARG A 449 2.93 13.18 -7.11
N ASP A 450 3.29 12.62 -5.97
CA ASP A 450 2.48 11.62 -5.26
C ASP A 450 2.55 11.86 -3.75
N PRO A 451 1.84 12.89 -3.24
CA PRO A 451 1.87 13.27 -1.85
C PRO A 451 1.66 12.09 -0.91
N MET A 452 2.62 11.82 -0.05
CA MET A 452 2.58 10.75 0.96
C MET A 452 2.21 9.36 0.39
N ALA A 453 2.41 9.15 -0.93
CA ALA A 453 1.95 7.99 -1.70
C ALA A 453 0.40 7.78 -1.64
N MET A 454 -0.34 8.83 -1.37
CA MET A 454 -1.79 8.82 -1.17
C MET A 454 -2.60 9.41 -2.33
N LEU A 455 -1.96 9.87 -3.41
CA LEU A 455 -2.67 10.56 -4.49
C LEU A 455 -3.88 9.78 -5.02
N PRO A 456 -3.79 8.48 -5.33
CA PRO A 456 -4.94 7.70 -5.79
C PRO A 456 -5.80 7.13 -4.65
N PHE A 457 -5.46 7.37 -3.40
CA PHE A 457 -6.04 6.66 -2.24
C PHE A 457 -6.62 7.56 -1.16
N CYS A 458 -6.51 8.87 -1.27
CA CYS A 458 -7.16 9.79 -0.36
C CYS A 458 -8.64 9.95 -0.75
N GLY A 459 -9.54 9.64 0.17
CA GLY A 459 -10.99 9.63 -0.06
C GLY A 459 -11.66 11.01 0.06
N TYR A 460 -10.88 12.10 0.12
CA TYR A 460 -11.37 13.46 0.23
C TYR A 460 -10.31 14.45 -0.27
N ASN A 461 -10.57 15.76 -0.15
CA ASN A 461 -9.65 16.78 -0.62
C ASN A 461 -8.26 16.65 0.02
N MET A 462 -7.23 16.54 -0.79
CA MET A 462 -5.84 16.34 -0.34
C MET A 462 -5.35 17.51 0.53
N ALA A 463 -5.81 18.72 0.30
CA ALA A 463 -5.44 19.85 1.15
C ALA A 463 -6.00 19.69 2.58
N ASP A 464 -7.23 19.21 2.72
CA ASP A 464 -7.84 18.89 4.01
C ASP A 464 -7.14 17.69 4.68
N TYR A 465 -6.62 16.74 3.89
CA TYR A 465 -5.81 15.63 4.39
C TYR A 465 -4.48 16.11 4.97
N TRP A 466 -3.80 17.05 4.33
CA TRP A 466 -2.59 17.68 4.90
C TRP A 466 -2.90 18.49 6.14
N GLN A 467 -4.02 19.23 6.15
CA GLN A 467 -4.46 19.93 7.35
C GLN A 467 -4.72 18.97 8.52
N HIS A 468 -5.32 17.81 8.25
CA HIS A 468 -5.51 16.78 9.26
C HIS A 468 -4.19 16.26 9.85
N TRP A 469 -3.14 16.09 9.03
CA TRP A 469 -1.79 15.77 9.52
C TRP A 469 -1.24 16.88 10.46
N ILE A 470 -1.42 18.13 10.09
CA ILE A 470 -1.01 19.28 10.88
C ILE A 470 -1.77 19.31 12.21
N ASP A 471 -3.09 19.11 12.16
CA ASP A 471 -3.97 19.10 13.33
C ASP A 471 -3.62 17.95 14.30
N ILE A 472 -3.32 16.78 13.80
CA ILE A 472 -2.83 15.65 14.63
C ILE A 472 -1.52 16.06 15.33
N GLY A 473 -0.58 16.61 14.57
CA GLY A 473 0.71 17.08 15.11
C GLY A 473 0.57 18.09 16.24
N ALA A 474 -0.38 19.02 16.11
CA ALA A 474 -0.68 20.02 17.13
C ALA A 474 -1.17 19.41 18.46
N THR A 475 -1.67 18.18 18.44
CA THR A 475 -2.10 17.46 19.65
C THR A 475 -0.98 16.64 20.32
N LEU A 476 0.18 16.50 19.66
CA LEU A 476 1.27 15.65 20.15
C LEU A 476 2.22 16.45 21.05
N ASP A 477 2.73 15.77 22.07
CA ASP A 477 3.88 16.22 22.81
C ASP A 477 5.12 16.14 21.88
N PRO A 478 5.86 17.23 21.64
CA PRO A 478 7.04 17.22 20.76
C PRO A 478 8.08 16.17 21.11
N ASP A 479 8.24 15.84 22.39
CA ASP A 479 9.19 14.81 22.84
C ASP A 479 8.72 13.37 22.56
N LYS A 480 7.43 13.18 22.25
CA LYS A 480 6.80 11.90 21.98
C LYS A 480 6.38 11.72 20.51
N ALA A 481 6.32 12.82 19.78
CA ALA A 481 5.95 12.81 18.37
C ALA A 481 6.99 12.05 17.54
N PRO A 482 6.58 11.21 16.59
CA PRO A 482 7.49 10.62 15.63
C PRO A 482 8.24 11.71 14.85
N LYS A 483 9.52 11.50 14.59
CA LYS A 483 10.28 12.34 13.67
C LYS A 483 9.99 11.95 12.22
N ILE A 484 10.09 12.90 11.31
CA ILE A 484 9.76 12.69 9.90
C ILE A 484 11.02 12.84 9.05
N PHE A 485 11.23 11.87 8.17
CA PHE A 485 12.40 11.76 7.31
C PHE A 485 11.99 11.59 5.85
N ASN A 486 12.90 11.93 4.94
CA ASN A 486 12.83 11.51 3.54
C ASN A 486 14.05 10.68 3.17
N VAL A 487 13.87 9.65 2.36
CA VAL A 487 14.94 8.80 1.84
C VAL A 487 14.88 8.72 0.32
N ASN A 488 16.04 8.51 -0.31
CA ASN A 488 16.16 8.29 -1.75
C ASN A 488 17.25 7.24 -2.04
N TRP A 489 16.81 6.02 -2.33
CA TRP A 489 17.70 4.90 -2.68
C TRP A 489 18.21 4.94 -4.13
N PHE A 490 17.72 5.88 -4.95
CA PHE A 490 17.79 5.81 -6.42
C PHE A 490 18.67 6.87 -7.05
N ARG A 491 19.48 7.57 -6.25
CA ARG A 491 20.40 8.56 -6.77
C ARG A 491 21.44 7.90 -7.66
N LYS A 492 21.77 8.55 -8.78
CA LYS A 492 22.69 8.06 -9.80
C LYS A 492 23.90 8.97 -9.94
N ASP A 493 25.02 8.36 -10.29
CA ASP A 493 26.21 9.06 -10.74
C ASP A 493 26.06 9.58 -12.19
N ASP A 494 27.10 10.22 -12.71
CA ASP A 494 27.10 10.79 -14.08
C ASP A 494 27.08 9.71 -15.16
N GLU A 495 27.51 8.49 -14.85
CA GLU A 495 27.47 7.32 -15.74
C GLU A 495 26.10 6.61 -15.69
N GLY A 496 25.20 7.02 -14.80
CA GLY A 496 23.85 6.47 -14.64
C GLY A 496 23.75 5.25 -13.72
N ASN A 497 24.81 4.92 -12.98
CA ASN A 497 24.81 3.85 -11.99
C ASN A 497 24.19 4.32 -10.67
N PHE A 498 23.54 3.42 -9.94
CA PHE A 498 23.07 3.73 -8.59
C PHE A 498 24.25 3.94 -7.63
N MET A 499 24.20 5.03 -6.87
CA MET A 499 25.22 5.37 -5.88
C MET A 499 25.04 4.65 -4.53
N TRP A 500 23.90 4.01 -4.34
CA TRP A 500 23.57 3.28 -3.11
C TRP A 500 23.19 1.83 -3.45
N PRO A 501 23.70 0.81 -2.74
CA PRO A 501 23.42 -0.59 -3.04
C PRO A 501 21.94 -0.97 -2.88
N GLY A 502 21.23 -0.34 -1.93
CA GLY A 502 19.83 -0.63 -1.68
C GLY A 502 19.58 -1.94 -0.94
N PHE A 503 18.39 -2.50 -1.05
CA PHE A 503 17.99 -3.76 -0.40
C PHE A 503 18.32 -3.79 1.09
N GLY A 504 19.04 -4.84 1.54
CA GLY A 504 19.45 -5.01 2.94
C GLY A 504 20.25 -3.84 3.51
N ASP A 505 21.04 -3.17 2.68
CA ASP A 505 21.85 -2.03 3.08
C ASP A 505 21.05 -0.76 3.42
N ASN A 506 19.77 -0.72 3.07
CA ASN A 506 18.87 0.32 3.55
C ASN A 506 18.74 0.33 5.08
N LEU A 507 19.01 -0.80 5.75
CA LEU A 507 19.06 -0.85 7.21
C LEU A 507 20.07 0.14 7.80
N ARG A 508 21.16 0.43 7.13
CA ARG A 508 22.19 1.38 7.56
C ARG A 508 21.64 2.80 7.70
N VAL A 509 20.77 3.18 6.79
CA VAL A 509 20.05 4.46 6.82
C VAL A 509 18.98 4.45 7.91
N LEU A 510 18.25 3.35 8.05
CA LEU A 510 17.25 3.20 9.13
C LEU A 510 17.91 3.21 10.50
N GLU A 511 19.11 2.67 10.66
CA GLU A 511 19.91 2.76 11.88
C GLU A 511 20.22 4.22 12.24
N TRP A 512 20.63 5.04 11.26
CA TRP A 512 20.84 6.47 11.48
C TRP A 512 19.54 7.17 11.89
N ILE A 513 18.42 6.88 11.23
CA ILE A 513 17.09 7.41 11.57
C ILE A 513 16.74 7.10 13.02
N ILE A 514 16.92 5.85 13.47
CA ILE A 514 16.64 5.46 14.85
C ILE A 514 17.56 6.21 15.83
N LYS A 515 18.86 6.31 15.55
CA LYS A 515 19.80 7.08 16.35
C LYS A 515 19.42 8.56 16.47
N ARG A 516 18.88 9.15 15.40
CA ARG A 516 18.32 10.51 15.43
C ARG A 516 17.09 10.60 16.35
N CYS A 517 16.19 9.63 16.29
CA CYS A 517 15.02 9.57 17.16
C CYS A 517 15.42 9.44 18.64
N GLU A 518 16.51 8.76 18.94
CA GLU A 518 17.05 8.55 20.29
C GLU A 518 18.00 9.65 20.76
N GLY A 519 18.29 10.66 19.92
CA GLY A 519 19.25 11.72 20.25
C GLY A 519 20.71 11.25 20.39
N LYS A 520 21.06 10.13 19.74
CA LYS A 520 22.40 9.49 19.85
C LYS A 520 23.37 9.91 18.75
N VAL A 521 22.94 10.68 17.76
CA VAL A 521 23.76 11.16 16.64
C VAL A 521 23.35 12.57 16.23
N ASP A 522 24.34 13.39 15.89
CA ASP A 522 24.15 14.74 15.38
C ASP A 522 23.81 14.74 13.88
N ALA A 523 23.46 15.91 13.35
CA ALA A 523 23.17 16.10 11.94
C ALA A 523 23.60 17.50 11.49
N GLN A 524 23.82 17.63 10.19
CA GLN A 524 24.13 18.90 9.55
C GLN A 524 22.83 19.60 9.13
N GLU A 525 22.69 20.87 9.48
CA GLU A 525 21.59 21.67 8.99
C GLU A 525 21.83 22.09 7.54
N THR A 526 20.81 21.96 6.71
CA THR A 526 20.82 22.36 5.29
C THR A 526 19.58 23.18 4.96
N ALA A 527 19.49 23.63 3.72
CA ALA A 527 18.30 24.33 3.22
C ALA A 527 17.01 23.48 3.28
N ILE A 528 17.15 22.15 3.22
CA ILE A 528 16.02 21.20 3.15
C ILE A 528 15.73 20.48 4.46
N GLY A 529 16.52 20.67 5.50
CA GLY A 529 16.42 19.95 6.78
C GLY A 529 17.78 19.46 7.24
N TYR A 530 17.79 18.42 8.06
CA TYR A 530 19.01 17.86 8.65
C TYR A 530 19.46 16.61 7.88
N ILE A 531 20.75 16.60 7.47
CA ILE A 531 21.38 15.44 6.82
C ILE A 531 22.44 14.81 7.73
N PRO A 532 22.77 13.52 7.57
CA PRO A 532 23.89 12.92 8.31
C PRO A 532 25.23 13.55 7.94
N TYR A 533 26.20 13.48 8.87
CA TYR A 533 27.61 13.49 8.47
C TYR A 533 27.92 12.14 7.80
N ALA A 534 28.70 12.12 6.72
CA ALA A 534 29.02 10.90 6.00
C ALA A 534 29.56 9.78 6.90
N LYS A 535 30.40 10.14 7.88
CA LYS A 535 30.98 9.22 8.87
C LYS A 535 29.95 8.54 9.79
N ASP A 536 28.74 9.07 9.90
CA ASP A 536 27.69 8.55 10.77
C ASP A 536 26.79 7.51 10.10
N ILE A 537 26.97 7.30 8.80
CA ILE A 537 26.37 6.17 8.07
C ILE A 537 27.36 5.01 8.10
N ASN A 538 26.95 3.92 8.69
CA ASN A 538 27.80 2.72 8.82
C ASN A 538 27.96 2.02 7.46
N ILE A 539 29.17 2.00 6.93
CA ILE A 539 29.53 1.34 5.65
C ILE A 539 30.44 0.11 5.83
N GLU A 540 30.57 -0.39 7.07
CA GLU A 540 31.32 -1.61 7.36
C GLU A 540 30.83 -2.77 6.48
N GLY A 541 31.73 -3.39 5.71
CA GLY A 541 31.41 -4.46 4.76
C GLY A 541 30.99 -4.00 3.37
N LEU A 542 31.03 -2.69 3.08
CA LEU A 542 30.79 -2.12 1.74
C LEU A 542 32.06 -1.54 1.11
N GLU A 543 33.23 -1.92 1.62
CA GLU A 543 34.53 -1.46 1.11
C GLU A 543 34.67 -1.85 -0.36
N GLY A 544 34.90 -0.86 -1.20
CA GLY A 544 34.97 -1.01 -2.66
C GLY A 544 33.67 -0.72 -3.42
N GLU A 545 32.52 -0.67 -2.73
CA GLU A 545 31.23 -0.27 -3.31
C GLU A 545 30.84 1.15 -2.90
N VAL A 546 30.99 1.47 -1.60
CA VAL A 546 30.67 2.78 -1.03
C VAL A 546 31.87 3.30 -0.24
N SER A 547 32.25 4.55 -0.50
CA SER A 547 33.29 5.27 0.24
C SER A 547 32.71 6.48 0.98
N LEU A 548 33.46 7.07 1.91
CA LEU A 548 33.07 8.34 2.54
C LEU A 548 32.88 9.46 1.50
N GLU A 549 33.72 9.52 0.47
CA GLU A 549 33.60 10.49 -0.61
C GLU A 549 32.30 10.28 -1.40
N SER A 550 31.94 9.02 -1.73
CA SER A 550 30.67 8.73 -2.41
C SER A 550 29.46 9.04 -1.53
N LEU A 551 29.58 8.86 -0.20
CA LEU A 551 28.54 9.27 0.74
C LEU A 551 28.39 10.80 0.81
N GLU A 552 29.46 11.54 0.83
CA GLU A 552 29.41 13.01 0.77
C GLU A 552 28.69 13.48 -0.49
N LYS A 553 28.96 12.85 -1.64
CA LYS A 553 28.26 13.16 -2.91
C LYS A 553 26.78 12.82 -2.88
N ILE A 554 26.39 11.65 -2.35
CA ILE A 554 24.98 11.24 -2.27
C ILE A 554 24.18 12.03 -1.21
N LEU A 555 24.86 12.64 -0.26
CA LEU A 555 24.28 13.52 0.78
C LEU A 555 24.27 14.99 0.37
N ASP A 556 24.88 15.36 -0.75
CA ASP A 556 24.90 16.75 -1.20
C ASP A 556 23.52 17.29 -1.56
N VAL A 557 23.32 18.57 -1.24
CA VAL A 557 22.09 19.34 -1.50
C VAL A 557 22.40 20.41 -2.55
N ASP A 558 22.14 20.11 -3.81
CA ASP A 558 22.36 21.02 -4.94
C ASP A 558 21.31 22.16 -4.93
N LYS A 559 21.80 23.38 -4.80
CA LYS A 559 20.96 24.58 -4.74
C LYS A 559 20.07 24.76 -5.96
N ASN A 560 20.62 24.58 -7.16
CA ASN A 560 19.90 24.87 -8.40
C ASN A 560 18.78 23.85 -8.63
N LEU A 561 19.06 22.59 -8.36
CA LEU A 561 18.05 21.52 -8.46
C LEU A 561 16.90 21.74 -7.45
N TRP A 562 17.19 22.22 -6.23
CA TRP A 562 16.15 22.49 -5.24
C TRP A 562 15.37 23.77 -5.53
N GLU A 563 15.96 24.76 -6.22
CA GLU A 563 15.24 25.93 -6.71
C GLU A 563 14.22 25.55 -7.80
N GLU A 564 14.63 24.69 -8.74
CA GLU A 564 13.72 24.13 -9.75
C GLU A 564 12.60 23.31 -9.09
N GLU A 565 12.94 22.49 -8.10
CA GLU A 565 11.98 21.70 -7.34
C GLU A 565 10.96 22.57 -6.61
N ALA A 566 11.41 23.65 -5.96
CA ALA A 566 10.54 24.61 -5.27
C ALA A 566 9.52 25.24 -6.23
N ASN A 567 9.93 25.57 -7.46
CA ASN A 567 9.02 26.07 -8.49
C ASN A 567 8.00 25.01 -8.92
N GLY A 568 8.42 23.76 -9.07
CA GLY A 568 7.53 22.64 -9.38
C GLY A 568 6.52 22.35 -8.25
N ILE A 569 6.92 22.51 -7.00
CA ILE A 569 6.04 22.41 -5.83
C ILE A 569 5.00 23.54 -5.84
N GLU A 570 5.42 24.77 -6.11
CA GLU A 570 4.50 25.91 -6.18
C GLU A 570 3.42 25.70 -7.24
N GLU A 571 3.80 25.23 -8.45
CA GLU A 571 2.83 24.92 -9.51
C GLU A 571 1.85 23.81 -9.08
N PHE A 572 2.34 22.80 -8.37
CA PHE A 572 1.47 21.73 -7.85
C PHE A 572 0.50 22.26 -6.79
N PHE A 573 0.96 23.11 -5.88
CA PHE A 573 0.14 23.67 -4.81
C PHE A 573 -0.95 24.62 -5.29
N LYS A 574 -0.78 25.27 -6.45
CA LYS A 574 -1.82 26.12 -7.07
C LYS A 574 -3.13 25.40 -7.31
N LYS A 575 -3.10 24.06 -7.51
CA LYS A 575 -4.31 23.25 -7.72
C LYS A 575 -5.29 23.28 -6.55
N PHE A 576 -4.79 23.57 -5.34
CA PHE A 576 -5.58 23.52 -4.10
C PHE A 576 -6.14 24.89 -3.70
N GLY A 577 -5.68 25.99 -4.33
CA GLY A 577 -6.16 27.32 -4.08
C GLY A 577 -6.11 27.73 -2.61
N ASP A 578 -7.21 28.28 -2.10
CA ASP A 578 -7.32 28.77 -0.73
C ASP A 578 -7.38 27.65 0.33
N LYS A 579 -7.65 26.42 -0.09
CA LYS A 579 -7.65 25.26 0.82
C LYS A 579 -6.24 24.77 1.22
N LEU A 580 -5.20 25.19 0.49
CA LEU A 580 -3.83 24.81 0.84
C LEU A 580 -3.48 25.31 2.26
N PRO A 581 -3.05 24.41 3.16
CA PRO A 581 -2.68 24.80 4.52
C PRO A 581 -1.61 25.90 4.54
N LYS A 582 -1.78 26.84 5.47
CA LYS A 582 -0.85 27.98 5.66
C LYS A 582 0.57 27.49 5.93
N GLU A 583 0.72 26.46 6.75
CA GLU A 583 2.00 25.89 7.15
C GLU A 583 2.79 25.32 5.96
N LEU A 584 2.09 24.80 4.95
CA LEU A 584 2.73 24.34 3.71
C LEU A 584 3.20 25.50 2.82
N LYS A 585 2.43 26.59 2.77
CA LYS A 585 2.87 27.83 2.10
C LYS A 585 4.12 28.40 2.76
N GLU A 586 4.12 28.52 4.08
CA GLU A 586 5.25 29.02 4.87
C GLU A 586 6.49 28.13 4.71
N SER A 587 6.32 26.80 4.65
CA SER A 587 7.43 25.87 4.41
C SER A 587 8.04 26.04 3.01
N LEU A 588 7.21 26.28 1.98
CA LEU A 588 7.69 26.56 0.63
C LEU A 588 8.44 27.89 0.57
N GLU A 589 7.91 28.94 1.19
CA GLU A 589 8.59 30.25 1.30
C GLU A 589 9.94 30.13 2.01
N THR A 590 9.99 29.36 3.11
CA THR A 590 11.23 29.07 3.84
C THR A 590 12.23 28.33 2.95
N LEU A 591 11.79 27.33 2.19
CA LEU A 591 12.66 26.61 1.25
C LEU A 591 13.28 27.58 0.23
N LYS A 592 12.46 28.44 -0.39
CA LYS A 592 12.92 29.45 -1.36
C LYS A 592 13.90 30.45 -0.73
N ALA A 593 13.60 30.97 0.46
CA ALA A 593 14.43 31.90 1.17
C ALA A 593 15.79 31.30 1.58
N ASN A 594 15.81 30.03 2.03
CA ASN A 594 17.04 29.33 2.39
C ASN A 594 17.94 29.07 1.18
N GLN A 595 17.38 28.89 -0.01
CA GLN A 595 18.16 28.79 -1.26
C GLN A 595 18.81 30.14 -1.62
N ILE A 596 18.09 31.25 -1.47
CA ILE A 596 18.58 32.61 -1.76
C ILE A 596 19.62 33.06 -0.71
N GLY A 597 19.36 32.89 0.59
CA GLY A 597 20.20 33.39 1.68
C GLY A 597 21.62 32.79 1.73
N ARG A 598 21.82 31.55 1.29
CA ARG A 598 23.16 30.95 1.22
C ARG A 598 24.01 31.47 0.06
N ALA A 599 23.41 32.03 -1.00
CA ALA A 599 24.14 32.69 -2.08
C ALA A 599 24.84 33.96 -1.58
N SER A 600 24.20 34.74 -0.70
CA SER A 600 24.79 35.98 -0.18
C SER A 600 25.93 35.77 0.81
N CYS A 601 26.05 34.62 1.46
CA CYS A 601 27.13 34.31 2.40
C CYS A 601 28.41 33.74 1.71
N ARG A 602 28.28 33.12 0.53
CA ARG A 602 29.44 32.59 -0.21
C ARG A 602 30.14 33.66 -1.07
N GLU A 603 29.46 34.77 -1.40
CA GLU A 603 30.05 35.88 -2.15
C GLU A 603 30.79 36.91 -1.26
N ARG A 604 30.87 36.66 0.05
CA ARG A 604 31.55 37.56 1.01
C ARG A 604 32.78 36.95 1.69
N VAL A 605 33.40 35.93 1.08
CA VAL A 605 34.71 35.43 1.54
C VAL A 605 35.72 35.51 0.40
#